data_e207ebab601d310ba0e6ba9e4fd7d0f2
#
_entry.id   e207ebab601d310ba0e6ba9e4fd7d0f2
#
_cell.length_a   1.000
_cell.length_b   1.000
_cell.length_c   1.000
_cell.angle_alpha   90.00
_cell.angle_beta   90.00
_cell.angle_gamma   90.00
#
_symmetry.space_group_name_H-M   'P 1'
#
loop_
_entity.id
_entity.type
_entity.pdbx_description
1 polymer ?
#
loop_
_entity_poly.entity_id
_entity_poly.type
_entity_poly.pdbx_seq_one_letter_code
_entity_poly.pdbx_strand_id
1 'polypeptide(L)'
;LARVGWVPSGGGLPVANLQPGAAGGSEGVRRTVELRVENLFAGRAGFAPAEQVFLTARVSRNSHLYCYLANASGVMRLLPNETNSQSLVAANHAIRIPDWMSPTPGFILQADRPGIESVTCLATDRPILAELPEVFRGEPIRPIPGIRNVADLLQAHDGLADSNTFTQARAEWRVL
;
A
#
# COMPACT_ATOMS: atom_id res chain seq x y z
N LEU A 1 -17.86 5.34 -7.03
CA LEU A 1 -16.72 5.20 -6.11
C LEU A 1 -15.64 6.16 -6.51
N ALA A 2 -15.17 6.94 -5.58
CA ALA A 2 -14.16 7.95 -5.83
C ALA A 2 -12.76 7.34 -5.79
N ARG A 3 -11.94 7.81 -6.67
CA ARG A 3 -10.49 7.60 -6.58
C ARG A 3 -9.91 8.80 -5.88
N VAL A 4 -9.10 8.56 -4.91
CA VAL A 4 -8.38 9.62 -4.22
C VAL A 4 -6.92 9.51 -4.59
N GLY A 5 -6.42 10.53 -5.28
CA GLY A 5 -5.00 10.71 -5.50
C GLY A 5 -4.21 9.42 -5.71
N TRP A 6 -4.72 8.51 -6.50
CA TRP A 6 -3.99 7.30 -6.81
C TRP A 6 -2.78 7.67 -7.65
N VAL A 7 -1.62 7.57 -7.05
CA VAL A 7 -0.37 7.96 -7.69
C VAL A 7 0.56 6.76 -7.67
N PRO A 8 0.71 6.10 -8.78
CA PRO A 8 1.76 5.10 -8.91
C PRO A 8 3.11 5.82 -8.92
N SER A 9 4.06 5.28 -8.24
CA SER A 9 5.38 5.89 -8.13
C SER A 9 6.50 4.88 -8.34
N GLY A 10 7.68 5.40 -8.55
CA GLY A 10 8.84 4.58 -8.87
C GLY A 10 8.66 3.86 -10.20
N GLY A 11 9.18 2.68 -10.29
CA GLY A 11 8.96 1.84 -11.45
C GLY A 11 7.55 1.30 -11.57
N GLY A 12 6.70 1.64 -10.65
CA GLY A 12 5.37 1.08 -10.55
C GLY A 12 4.27 1.90 -11.18
N LEU A 13 4.57 2.88 -11.98
CA LEU A 13 3.54 3.63 -12.70
C LEU A 13 2.70 2.66 -13.55
N PRO A 14 1.39 2.63 -13.37
CA PRO A 14 0.56 1.74 -14.16
C PRO A 14 0.69 1.95 -15.64
N VAL A 15 0.84 3.20 -16.02
CA VAL A 15 1.03 3.54 -17.44
C VAL A 15 2.37 3.01 -17.94
N ALA A 16 3.41 3.12 -17.12
CA ALA A 16 4.70 2.58 -17.47
C ALA A 16 4.66 1.05 -17.59
N ASN A 17 3.79 0.43 -16.84
CA ASN A 17 3.61 -1.01 -16.91
C ASN A 17 3.03 -1.48 -18.23
N LEU A 18 2.43 -0.57 -18.97
CA LEU A 18 1.89 -0.86 -20.28
C LEU A 18 2.94 -0.76 -21.38
N GLN A 19 4.14 -0.37 -21.02
CA GLN A 19 5.22 -0.43 -21.98
C GLN A 19 5.44 -1.88 -22.37
N PRO A 20 5.29 -2.18 -23.65
CA PRO A 20 5.48 -3.53 -24.13
C PRO A 20 6.88 -3.95 -23.71
N GLY A 21 6.93 -5.08 -23.12
CA GLY A 21 8.09 -5.68 -22.54
C GLY A 21 9.36 -5.31 -23.26
N ALA A 22 9.89 -4.19 -22.80
CA ALA A 22 11.03 -3.62 -23.46
C ALA A 22 12.16 -4.63 -23.59
N ALA A 23 12.19 -5.56 -22.73
CA ALA A 23 13.23 -6.58 -22.74
C ALA A 23 12.91 -7.75 -23.67
N GLY A 24 11.77 -7.75 -24.33
CA GLY A 24 11.41 -8.87 -25.16
C GLY A 24 11.43 -10.18 -24.41
N GLY A 25 11.47 -10.13 -23.11
CA GLY A 25 11.46 -11.31 -22.30
C GLY A 25 10.09 -11.98 -22.36
N SER A 26 10.10 -13.26 -22.10
CA SER A 26 8.88 -14.03 -21.99
C SER A 26 8.04 -13.60 -20.79
N GLU A 27 8.57 -12.73 -19.96
CA GLU A 27 7.94 -12.23 -18.75
C GLU A 27 6.66 -11.46 -19.03
N GLY A 28 6.50 -11.02 -20.26
CA GLY A 28 5.28 -10.36 -20.67
C GLY A 28 5.03 -9.06 -19.93
N VAL A 29 3.83 -8.90 -19.44
CA VAL A 29 3.36 -7.66 -18.84
C VAL A 29 3.94 -7.49 -17.44
N ARG A 30 4.43 -6.28 -17.14
CA ARG A 30 4.90 -5.94 -15.80
C ARG A 30 3.73 -5.97 -14.81
N ARG A 31 4.06 -6.27 -13.55
CA ARG A 31 3.08 -6.23 -12.46
C ARG A 31 2.51 -4.83 -12.31
N THR A 32 1.21 -4.76 -12.06
CA THR A 32 0.55 -3.53 -11.64
C THR A 32 -0.06 -3.71 -10.25
N VAL A 33 -0.12 -2.62 -9.51
CA VAL A 33 -0.85 -2.53 -8.23
C VAL A 33 -1.90 -1.45 -8.40
N GLU A 34 -3.14 -1.80 -8.14
CA GLU A 34 -4.26 -0.86 -8.12
C GLU A 34 -4.68 -0.65 -6.68
N LEU A 35 -4.76 0.59 -6.25
CA LEU A 35 -5.14 0.97 -4.90
C LEU A 35 -6.21 2.04 -4.96
N ARG A 36 -7.33 1.84 -4.27
CA ARG A 36 -8.47 2.75 -4.28
C ARG A 36 -8.97 3.05 -2.88
N VAL A 37 -9.42 4.28 -2.69
CA VAL A 37 -10.23 4.63 -1.53
C VAL A 37 -11.69 4.45 -1.93
N GLU A 38 -12.39 3.53 -1.29
CA GLU A 38 -13.71 3.11 -1.73
C GLU A 38 -14.83 4.03 -1.28
N ASN A 39 -14.66 4.75 -0.17
CA ASN A 39 -15.69 5.58 0.42
C ASN A 39 -15.43 7.09 0.32
N LEU A 40 -14.59 7.53 -0.60
CA LEU A 40 -14.47 8.94 -0.94
C LEU A 40 -15.17 9.19 -2.28
N PHE A 41 -16.35 9.77 -2.22
CA PHE A 41 -17.20 9.95 -3.39
C PHE A 41 -16.90 11.26 -4.09
N ALA A 42 -17.26 11.33 -5.37
CA ALA A 42 -17.10 12.55 -6.16
C ALA A 42 -17.81 13.73 -5.49
N GLY A 43 -17.16 14.88 -5.49
CA GLY A 43 -17.68 16.10 -4.84
C GLY A 43 -17.38 16.20 -3.36
N ARG A 44 -16.79 15.17 -2.80
CA ARG A 44 -16.40 15.17 -1.40
C ARG A 44 -14.93 15.60 -1.28
N ALA A 45 -14.66 16.62 -0.44
CA ALA A 45 -13.32 17.20 -0.33
C ALA A 45 -12.34 16.32 0.48
N GLY A 46 -12.85 15.48 1.37
CA GLY A 46 -12.01 14.66 2.22
C GLY A 46 -12.83 13.99 3.33
N PHE A 47 -12.13 13.55 4.35
CA PHE A 47 -12.72 12.89 5.52
C PHE A 47 -12.67 13.80 6.74
N ALA A 48 -13.66 13.71 7.59
CA ALA A 48 -13.58 14.29 8.92
C ALA A 48 -12.64 13.47 9.80
N PRO A 49 -12.00 14.08 10.81
CA PRO A 49 -11.24 13.31 11.80
C PRO A 49 -12.11 12.20 12.42
N ALA A 50 -11.51 11.05 12.66
CA ALA A 50 -12.14 9.83 13.18
C ALA A 50 -13.11 9.13 12.22
N GLU A 51 -13.31 9.65 11.04
CA GLU A 51 -14.12 8.97 10.02
C GLU A 51 -13.35 7.77 9.45
N GLN A 52 -14.06 6.68 9.21
CA GLN A 52 -13.43 5.47 8.69
C GLN A 52 -13.09 5.61 7.22
N VAL A 53 -11.96 5.05 6.85
CA VAL A 53 -11.45 5.01 5.46
C VAL A 53 -11.37 3.56 5.02
N PHE A 54 -11.91 3.26 3.86
CA PHE A 54 -11.92 1.91 3.29
C PHE A 54 -11.16 1.89 1.97
N LEU A 55 -10.16 1.02 1.86
CA LEU A 55 -9.40 0.86 0.65
C LEU A 55 -9.50 -0.57 0.11
N THR A 56 -9.28 -0.70 -1.18
CA THR A 56 -9.02 -1.99 -1.81
C THR A 56 -7.71 -1.92 -2.57
N ALA A 57 -6.99 -3.04 -2.54
CA ALA A 57 -5.76 -3.24 -3.31
C ALA A 57 -5.92 -4.46 -4.20
N ARG A 58 -5.35 -4.39 -5.40
CA ARG A 58 -5.36 -5.49 -6.35
C ARG A 58 -4.03 -5.53 -7.09
N VAL A 59 -3.47 -6.72 -7.23
CA VAL A 59 -2.23 -6.93 -7.98
C VAL A 59 -2.55 -7.71 -9.26
N SER A 60 -1.80 -7.46 -10.32
CA SER A 60 -2.04 -8.10 -11.62
C SER A 60 -1.51 -9.54 -11.71
N ARG A 61 -0.63 -9.92 -10.81
CA ARG A 61 -0.10 -11.30 -10.71
C ARG A 61 0.17 -11.62 -9.26
N ASN A 62 0.28 -12.92 -8.94
CA ASN A 62 0.59 -13.35 -7.59
C ASN A 62 1.82 -12.62 -7.07
N SER A 63 1.70 -12.00 -5.92
CA SER A 63 2.74 -11.14 -5.37
C SER A 63 2.70 -11.13 -3.87
N HIS A 64 3.83 -10.79 -3.26
CA HIS A 64 3.84 -10.43 -1.85
C HIS A 64 3.50 -8.94 -1.73
N LEU A 65 2.51 -8.62 -0.92
CA LEU A 65 1.97 -7.26 -0.78
C LEU A 65 2.21 -6.71 0.61
N TYR A 66 2.76 -5.51 0.67
CA TYR A 66 3.05 -4.80 1.91
C TYR A 66 2.45 -3.41 1.81
N CYS A 67 1.52 -3.08 2.71
CA CYS A 67 0.85 -1.79 2.69
C CYS A 67 1.10 -1.01 3.99
N TYR A 68 1.35 0.28 3.86
CA TYR A 68 1.72 1.16 4.96
C TYR A 68 0.88 2.43 4.93
N LEU A 69 0.40 2.83 6.10
CA LEU A 69 -0.26 4.12 6.30
C LEU A 69 0.78 5.16 6.69
N ALA A 70 0.73 6.32 6.07
CA ALA A 70 1.49 7.49 6.50
C ALA A 70 0.52 8.60 6.91
N ASN A 71 0.66 9.09 8.13
CA ASN A 71 -0.13 10.17 8.69
C ASN A 71 0.71 11.01 9.66
N ALA A 72 0.09 11.91 10.40
CA ALA A 72 0.77 12.77 11.36
C ALA A 72 1.48 12.01 12.48
N SER A 73 1.06 10.78 12.76
CA SER A 73 1.66 9.92 13.79
C SER A 73 2.89 9.15 13.29
N GLY A 74 3.13 9.14 11.99
CA GLY A 74 4.24 8.43 11.37
C GLY A 74 3.80 7.44 10.31
N VAL A 75 4.59 6.42 10.11
CA VAL A 75 4.32 5.34 9.13
C VAL A 75 4.10 4.05 9.89
N MET A 76 3.03 3.31 9.54
CA MET A 76 2.70 2.05 10.18
C MET A 76 2.28 1.00 9.16
N ARG A 77 2.66 -0.25 9.42
CA ARG A 77 2.30 -1.36 8.54
C ARG A 77 0.84 -1.74 8.75
N LEU A 78 0.08 -1.79 7.67
CA LEU A 78 -1.30 -2.29 7.65
C LEU A 78 -1.39 -3.75 7.21
N LEU A 79 -0.58 -4.15 6.25
CA LEU A 79 -0.48 -5.51 5.73
C LEU A 79 0.99 -5.91 5.57
N PRO A 80 1.37 -7.13 5.93
CA PRO A 80 0.59 -8.11 6.70
C PRO A 80 0.28 -7.62 8.11
N ASN A 81 -0.72 -8.26 8.74
CA ASN A 81 -1.10 -7.99 10.12
C ASN A 81 -1.48 -9.29 10.84
N GLU A 82 -1.96 -9.22 12.07
CA GLU A 82 -2.26 -10.40 12.88
C GLU A 82 -3.40 -11.26 12.31
N THR A 83 -4.40 -10.63 11.73
CA THR A 83 -5.54 -11.33 11.11
C THR A 83 -5.25 -11.80 9.68
N ASN A 84 -4.38 -11.10 8.98
CA ASN A 84 -3.95 -11.44 7.64
C ASN A 84 -2.42 -11.46 7.63
N SER A 85 -1.86 -12.55 8.14
CA SER A 85 -0.41 -12.70 8.34
C SER A 85 0.34 -13.09 7.07
N GLN A 86 -0.38 -13.49 6.02
CA GLN A 86 0.23 -13.88 4.76
C GLN A 86 0.46 -12.64 3.90
N SER A 87 1.70 -12.46 3.44
CA SER A 87 2.01 -11.40 2.48
C SER A 87 1.62 -11.79 1.05
N LEU A 88 1.59 -13.08 0.75
CA LEU A 88 1.28 -13.56 -0.60
C LEU A 88 -0.20 -13.34 -0.92
N VAL A 89 -0.47 -12.65 -2.01
CA VAL A 89 -1.82 -12.38 -2.51
C VAL A 89 -1.96 -12.88 -3.95
N ALA A 90 -3.15 -13.38 -4.26
CA ALA A 90 -3.44 -13.92 -5.58
C ALA A 90 -3.69 -12.80 -6.59
N ALA A 91 -3.33 -13.06 -7.83
CA ALA A 91 -3.58 -12.15 -8.95
C ALA A 91 -5.07 -11.80 -9.05
N ASN A 92 -5.35 -10.52 -9.27
CA ASN A 92 -6.69 -9.99 -9.51
C ASN A 92 -7.71 -10.23 -8.40
N HIS A 93 -7.22 -10.57 -7.21
CA HIS A 93 -8.07 -10.73 -6.03
C HIS A 93 -8.05 -9.43 -5.23
N ALA A 94 -9.22 -8.86 -4.98
CA ALA A 94 -9.33 -7.61 -4.23
C ALA A 94 -9.05 -7.85 -2.74
N ILE A 95 -8.08 -7.13 -2.19
CA ILE A 95 -7.75 -7.14 -0.78
C ILE A 95 -8.37 -5.88 -0.17
N ARG A 96 -9.21 -6.05 0.83
CA ARG A 96 -9.85 -4.94 1.55
C ARG A 96 -8.99 -4.50 2.73
N ILE A 97 -8.84 -3.20 2.89
CA ILE A 97 -8.01 -2.59 3.93
C ILE A 97 -8.84 -1.56 4.71
N PRO A 98 -9.26 -1.82 5.95
CA PRO A 98 -9.25 -3.13 6.64
C PRO A 98 -10.22 -4.11 5.96
N ASP A 99 -10.19 -5.37 6.35
CA ASP A 99 -11.12 -6.35 5.78
C ASP A 99 -12.51 -6.20 6.40
N TRP A 100 -13.27 -5.22 5.93
CA TRP A 100 -14.61 -4.89 6.48
C TRP A 100 -15.68 -5.94 6.20
N MET A 101 -15.38 -6.94 5.37
CA MET A 101 -16.27 -8.07 5.13
C MET A 101 -16.04 -9.21 6.13
N SER A 102 -14.94 -9.15 6.86
CA SER A 102 -14.64 -10.13 7.91
C SER A 102 -15.39 -9.75 9.20
N PRO A 103 -15.86 -10.74 9.96
CA PRO A 103 -16.39 -10.48 11.30
C PRO A 103 -15.32 -10.02 12.28
N THR A 104 -14.04 -10.26 11.95
CA THR A 104 -12.90 -9.88 12.79
C THR A 104 -11.85 -9.19 11.91
N PRO A 105 -12.07 -7.93 11.51
CA PRO A 105 -11.17 -7.24 10.57
C PRO A 105 -9.77 -6.95 11.13
N GLY A 106 -9.59 -7.02 12.44
CA GLY A 106 -8.30 -6.85 13.09
C GLY A 106 -7.96 -5.40 13.44
N PHE A 107 -8.42 -4.43 12.68
CA PHE A 107 -8.21 -3.01 12.96
C PHE A 107 -9.25 -2.15 12.25
N ILE A 108 -9.30 -0.89 12.68
CA ILE A 108 -10.10 0.15 12.04
C ILE A 108 -9.13 1.17 11.47
N LEU A 109 -9.35 1.57 10.23
CA LEU A 109 -8.59 2.66 9.62
C LEU A 109 -9.44 3.92 9.70
N GLN A 110 -8.97 4.90 10.43
CA GLN A 110 -9.65 6.17 10.61
C GLN A 110 -8.75 7.33 10.19
N ALA A 111 -9.35 8.34 9.60
CA ALA A 111 -8.71 9.62 9.39
C ALA A 111 -8.26 10.19 10.75
N ASP A 112 -7.02 10.66 10.83
CA ASP A 112 -6.45 11.10 12.11
C ASP A 112 -6.62 12.62 12.30
N ARG A 113 -5.69 13.38 11.75
CA ARG A 113 -5.63 14.84 11.94
C ARG A 113 -5.73 15.57 10.61
N PRO A 114 -6.22 16.83 10.62
CA PRO A 114 -6.23 17.63 9.39
C PRO A 114 -4.90 17.60 8.66
N GLY A 115 -4.96 17.41 7.36
CA GLY A 115 -3.80 17.28 6.50
C GLY A 115 -3.96 16.19 5.47
N ILE A 116 -2.85 15.74 4.91
CA ILE A 116 -2.83 14.66 3.91
C ILE A 116 -2.39 13.36 4.58
N GLU A 117 -3.17 12.33 4.37
CA GLU A 117 -2.82 10.97 4.74
C GLU A 117 -2.73 10.10 3.49
N SER A 118 -1.97 9.03 3.55
CA SER A 118 -1.81 8.14 2.41
C SER A 118 -1.57 6.70 2.82
N VAL A 119 -1.90 5.80 1.91
CA VAL A 119 -1.46 4.41 1.98
C VAL A 119 -0.57 4.14 0.77
N THR A 120 0.58 3.54 1.02
CA THR A 120 1.51 3.07 -0.01
C THR A 120 1.60 1.56 0.08
N CYS A 121 1.36 0.88 -1.03
CA CYS A 121 1.50 -0.56 -1.14
C CYS A 121 2.67 -0.90 -2.07
N LEU A 122 3.49 -1.84 -1.63
CA LEU A 122 4.59 -2.39 -2.42
C LEU A 122 4.31 -3.86 -2.71
N ALA A 123 4.47 -4.26 -3.95
CA ALA A 123 4.32 -5.65 -4.37
C ALA A 123 5.66 -6.19 -4.87
N THR A 124 5.99 -7.38 -4.43
CA THR A 124 7.28 -8.03 -4.71
C THR A 124 7.08 -9.48 -5.12
N ASP A 125 8.08 -10.05 -5.78
CA ASP A 125 8.03 -11.45 -6.21
C ASP A 125 8.36 -12.43 -5.08
N ARG A 126 9.03 -11.97 -4.04
CA ARG A 126 9.47 -12.77 -2.90
C ARG A 126 9.15 -12.06 -1.59
N PRO A 127 9.07 -12.77 -0.48
CA PRO A 127 8.91 -12.12 0.81
C PRO A 127 10.15 -11.29 1.16
N ILE A 128 9.96 -10.06 1.64
CA ILE A 128 11.07 -9.14 1.91
C ILE A 128 11.11 -8.64 3.35
N LEU A 129 10.07 -8.86 4.14
CA LEU A 129 9.97 -8.26 5.47
C LEU A 129 11.16 -8.60 6.37
N ALA A 130 11.66 -9.84 6.28
CA ALA A 130 12.81 -10.28 7.07
C ALA A 130 14.14 -9.63 6.65
N GLU A 131 14.19 -9.04 5.47
CA GLU A 131 15.40 -8.40 4.93
C GLU A 131 15.43 -6.91 5.19
N LEU A 132 14.31 -6.33 5.59
CA LEU A 132 14.23 -4.94 6.00
C LEU A 132 14.84 -4.77 7.41
N PRO A 133 15.18 -3.53 7.80
CA PRO A 133 15.60 -3.26 9.17
C PRO A 133 14.62 -3.85 10.19
N GLU A 134 15.13 -4.28 11.32
CA GLU A 134 14.35 -4.98 12.34
C GLU A 134 13.10 -4.20 12.78
N VAL A 135 13.16 -2.89 12.79
CA VAL A 135 12.01 -2.04 13.18
C VAL A 135 10.76 -2.29 12.36
N PHE A 136 10.91 -2.80 11.13
CA PHE A 136 9.76 -3.14 10.28
C PHE A 136 9.02 -4.40 10.73
N ARG A 137 9.63 -5.23 11.57
CA ARG A 137 9.04 -6.49 12.06
C ARG A 137 8.31 -6.33 13.39
N GLY A 138 8.15 -5.10 13.86
CA GLY A 138 7.34 -4.82 15.02
C GLY A 138 5.85 -5.07 14.81
N GLU A 139 5.06 -4.77 15.81
CA GLU A 139 3.62 -4.93 15.76
C GLU A 139 3.03 -4.08 14.62
N PRO A 140 2.07 -4.64 13.87
CA PRO A 140 1.34 -3.86 12.87
C PRO A 140 0.47 -2.79 13.54
N ILE A 141 0.08 -1.78 12.75
CA ILE A 141 -0.81 -0.70 13.20
C ILE A 141 -0.17 0.16 14.30
N ARG A 142 1.15 0.16 14.36
CA ARG A 142 1.90 1.02 15.26
C ARG A 142 2.98 1.75 14.48
N PRO A 143 3.29 3.02 14.81
CA PRO A 143 4.37 3.75 14.13
C PRO A 143 5.67 2.97 14.18
N ILE A 144 6.33 2.88 13.02
CA ILE A 144 7.61 2.20 12.89
C ILE A 144 8.70 3.17 13.36
N PRO A 145 9.50 2.80 14.39
CA PRO A 145 10.56 3.68 14.86
C PRO A 145 11.51 4.09 13.74
N GLY A 146 11.78 5.39 13.64
CA GLY A 146 12.72 5.94 12.66
C GLY A 146 12.16 6.10 11.24
N ILE A 147 10.95 5.64 10.96
CA ILE A 147 10.28 5.81 9.68
C ILE A 147 9.19 6.85 9.85
N ARG A 148 9.44 8.07 9.41
CA ARG A 148 8.57 9.22 9.70
C ARG A 148 7.62 9.54 8.57
N ASN A 149 7.99 9.18 7.34
CA ASN A 149 7.26 9.53 6.13
C ASN A 149 7.48 8.49 5.04
N VAL A 150 6.81 8.68 3.91
CA VAL A 150 6.91 7.76 2.78
C VAL A 150 8.34 7.72 2.20
N ALA A 151 9.05 8.84 2.22
CA ALA A 151 10.44 8.86 1.72
C ALA A 151 11.33 7.92 2.54
N ASP A 152 11.22 7.95 3.86
CA ASP A 152 11.96 7.03 4.74
C ASP A 152 11.58 5.58 4.44
N LEU A 153 10.30 5.32 4.25
CA LEU A 153 9.79 3.99 3.91
C LEU A 153 10.41 3.46 2.62
N LEU A 154 10.37 4.26 1.56
CA LEU A 154 10.89 3.85 0.25
C LEU A 154 12.40 3.67 0.28
N GLN A 155 13.11 4.53 0.99
CA GLN A 155 14.55 4.43 1.13
C GLN A 155 14.97 3.10 1.76
N ALA A 156 14.23 2.64 2.76
CA ALA A 156 14.51 1.34 3.39
C ALA A 156 14.37 0.18 2.40
N HIS A 157 13.39 0.27 1.49
CA HIS A 157 13.18 -0.77 0.48
C HIS A 157 14.18 -0.68 -0.68
N ASP A 158 14.62 0.51 -1.02
CA ASP A 158 15.59 0.72 -2.10
C ASP A 158 16.94 0.08 -1.81
N GLY A 159 17.23 -0.21 -0.57
CA GLY A 159 18.45 -0.92 -0.18
C GLY A 159 18.47 -2.39 -0.55
N LEU A 160 17.35 -2.96 -0.93
CA LEU A 160 17.29 -4.38 -1.32
C LEU A 160 17.79 -4.57 -2.75
N ALA A 161 18.51 -5.67 -2.99
CA ALA A 161 19.21 -5.90 -4.24
C ALA A 161 18.32 -5.90 -5.47
N ASP A 162 17.09 -6.37 -5.33
CA ASP A 162 16.12 -6.46 -6.42
C ASP A 162 15.02 -5.38 -6.34
N SER A 163 15.27 -4.27 -5.64
CA SER A 163 14.29 -3.22 -5.42
C SER A 163 13.73 -2.64 -6.73
N ASN A 164 14.50 -2.70 -7.80
CA ASN A 164 14.04 -2.26 -9.12
C ASN A 164 12.92 -3.12 -9.71
N THR A 165 12.68 -4.30 -9.15
CA THR A 165 11.56 -5.18 -9.56
C THR A 165 10.29 -4.91 -8.77
N PHE A 166 10.37 -4.12 -7.70
CA PHE A 166 9.21 -3.83 -6.86
C PHE A 166 8.26 -2.90 -7.59
N THR A 167 6.98 -3.13 -7.36
CA THR A 167 5.92 -2.28 -7.89
C THR A 167 5.23 -1.61 -6.72
N GLN A 168 4.98 -0.31 -6.83
CA GLN A 168 4.33 0.43 -5.77
C GLN A 168 3.18 1.27 -6.30
N ALA A 169 2.21 1.50 -5.45
CA ALA A 169 1.10 2.40 -5.69
C ALA A 169 0.77 3.14 -4.40
N ARG A 170 0.19 4.32 -4.54
CA ARG A 170 -0.14 5.18 -3.42
C ARG A 170 -1.51 5.78 -3.62
N ALA A 171 -2.31 5.78 -2.57
CA ALA A 171 -3.57 6.48 -2.53
C ALA A 171 -3.49 7.54 -1.43
N GLU A 172 -3.98 8.73 -1.72
CA GLU A 172 -3.96 9.86 -0.78
C GLU A 172 -5.37 10.38 -0.56
N TRP A 173 -5.59 10.95 0.62
CA TRP A 173 -6.81 11.66 0.93
C TRP A 173 -6.51 12.83 1.87
N ARG A 174 -7.43 13.77 1.89
CA ARG A 174 -7.35 14.90 2.80
C ARG A 174 -8.19 14.61 4.03
N VAL A 175 -7.68 14.96 5.19
CA VAL A 175 -8.46 15.06 6.42
C VAL A 175 -8.77 16.54 6.64
N LEU A 176 -10.02 16.86 6.80
CA LEU A 176 -10.53 18.22 6.88
C LEU A 176 -10.34 18.89 8.25
#